data_e103e6d690284ec66f359e1d2a09a9aa
#
_entry.id   e103e6d690284ec66f359e1d2a09a9aa
#
_cell.length_a   1.000
_cell.length_b   1.000
_cell.length_c   1.000
_cell.angle_alpha   90.00
_cell.angle_beta   90.00
_cell.angle_gamma   90.00
#
_symmetry.space_group_name_H-M   'P 1'
#
loop_
_entity.id
_entity.type
_entity.pdbx_description
1 polymer ?
#
loop_
_entity_poly.entity_id
_entity_poly.type
_entity_poly.pdbx_seq_one_letter_code
_entity_poly.pdbx_strand_id
1 'polypeptide(L)' 'MNKWIWKLADNGWADWICPECGWRYNDDIHVTLDYKYCPMCGERLIDDGEDD' A
#
# COMPACT_ATOMS: atom_id res chain seq x y z
N MET A 1 3.49 -14.09 2.00
CA MET A 1 3.39 -12.85 1.22
C MET A 1 3.01 -11.71 2.12
N ASN A 2 3.58 -10.54 1.84
CA ASN A 2 3.28 -9.36 2.64
C ASN A 2 2.10 -8.59 2.06
N LYS A 3 1.44 -7.84 2.91
CA LYS A 3 0.33 -7.00 2.49
C LYS A 3 0.65 -5.55 2.77
N TRP A 4 0.07 -4.67 1.98
CA TRP A 4 0.11 -3.25 2.28
C TRP A 4 -0.62 -2.99 3.59
N ILE A 5 -0.08 -2.08 4.39
CA ILE A 5 -0.73 -1.66 5.62
C ILE A 5 -1.60 -0.47 5.30
N TRP A 6 -2.92 -0.65 5.44
CA TRP A 6 -3.87 0.42 5.19
C TRP A 6 -4.06 1.22 6.46
N LYS A 7 -3.95 2.53 6.35
CA LYS A 7 -4.11 3.39 7.51
C LYS A 7 -4.84 4.66 7.12
N LEU A 8 -5.87 5.01 7.90
CA LEU A 8 -6.63 6.22 7.67
C LEU A 8 -5.94 7.39 8.35
N ALA A 9 -5.71 8.45 7.59
CA ALA A 9 -5.09 9.66 8.11
C ALA A 9 -6.15 10.63 8.62
N ASP A 10 -5.70 11.64 9.37
CA ASP A 10 -6.60 12.61 9.97
C ASP A 10 -7.31 13.47 8.94
N ASN A 11 -6.71 13.63 7.78
CA ASN A 11 -7.29 14.48 6.75
C ASN A 11 -8.37 13.77 5.92
N GLY A 12 -8.74 12.56 6.31
CA GLY A 12 -9.76 11.81 5.60
C GLY A 12 -9.25 10.95 4.48
N TRP A 13 -7.94 10.96 4.25
CA TRP A 13 -7.32 10.14 3.21
C TRP A 13 -6.68 8.91 3.84
N ALA A 14 -6.58 7.87 3.06
CA ALA A 14 -5.93 6.66 3.51
C ALA A 14 -4.55 6.55 2.87
N ASP A 15 -3.66 5.86 3.57
CA ASP A 15 -2.32 5.61 3.07
C ASP A 15 -2.06 4.12 3.03
N TRP A 16 -1.28 3.71 2.05
CA TRP A 16 -0.82 2.33 1.92
C TRP A 16 0.66 2.31 2.24
N ILE A 17 1.03 1.51 3.23
CA ILE A 17 2.38 1.52 3.78
C ILE A 17 3.03 0.16 3.56
N CYS A 18 4.26 0.20 3.05
CA CYS A 18 5.04 -1.02 2.87
C CYS A 18 5.56 -1.51 4.22
N PRO A 19 5.28 -2.76 4.60
CA PRO A 19 5.74 -3.29 5.89
C PRO A 19 7.24 -3.58 5.92
N GLU A 20 7.89 -3.57 4.77
CA GLU A 20 9.31 -3.91 4.71
C GLU A 20 10.20 -2.69 4.84
N CYS A 21 9.96 -1.66 4.03
CA CYS A 21 10.81 -0.48 4.04
C CYS A 21 10.15 0.76 4.59
N GLY A 22 8.85 0.71 4.83
CA GLY A 22 8.14 1.85 5.39
C GLY A 22 7.68 2.89 4.37
N TRP A 23 7.90 2.61 3.09
CA TRP A 23 7.43 3.51 2.05
C TRP A 23 5.90 3.52 2.03
N ARG A 24 5.35 4.69 1.83
CA ARG A 24 3.90 4.82 1.81
C ARG A 24 3.45 5.71 0.68
N TYR A 25 2.23 5.54 0.27
CA TYR A 25 1.66 6.36 -0.77
C TYR A 25 0.17 6.53 -0.53
N ASN A 26 -0.40 7.55 -1.16
CA ASN A 26 -1.77 7.93 -0.95
C ASN A 26 -2.72 6.95 -1.65
N ASP A 27 -3.90 6.78 -1.04
CA ASP A 27 -4.92 5.89 -1.60
C ASP A 27 -5.37 6.31 -2.99
N ASP A 28 -5.36 7.60 -3.26
CA ASP A 28 -5.71 8.10 -4.58
C ASP A 28 -4.78 7.53 -5.66
N ILE A 29 -3.51 7.45 -5.33
CA ILE A 29 -2.52 6.86 -6.23
C ILE A 29 -2.75 5.37 -6.37
N HIS A 30 -3.14 4.72 -5.28
CA HIS A 30 -3.39 3.29 -5.30
C HIS A 30 -4.53 2.94 -6.26
N VAL A 31 -5.57 3.74 -6.28
CA VAL A 31 -6.69 3.53 -7.19
C VAL A 31 -6.24 3.66 -8.64
N THR A 32 -5.34 4.61 -8.89
CA THR A 32 -4.87 4.89 -10.25
C THR A 32 -3.82 3.89 -10.71
N LEU A 33 -2.80 3.64 -9.89
CA LEU A 33 -1.64 2.85 -10.29
C LEU A 33 -1.68 1.40 -9.85
N ASP A 34 -2.33 1.12 -8.73
CA ASP A 34 -2.49 -0.25 -8.25
C ASP A 34 -1.15 -0.95 -8.13
N TYR A 35 -0.30 -0.45 -7.26
CA TYR A 35 1.02 -1.01 -7.05
C TYR A 35 0.93 -2.43 -6.49
N LYS A 36 1.52 -3.38 -7.20
CA LYS A 36 1.60 -4.76 -6.74
C LYS A 36 2.94 -5.05 -6.09
N TYR A 37 3.91 -4.20 -6.33
CA TYR A 37 5.24 -4.31 -5.75
C TYR A 37 5.62 -2.97 -5.18
N CYS A 38 6.35 -3.00 -4.05
CA CYS A 38 6.88 -1.77 -3.51
C CYS A 38 8.00 -1.27 -4.43
N PRO A 39 7.90 -0.06 -4.98
CA PRO A 39 8.94 0.44 -5.89
C PRO A 39 10.24 0.78 -5.18
N MET A 40 10.20 0.84 -3.85
CA MET A 40 11.41 1.18 -3.09
C MET A 40 12.23 -0.03 -2.74
N CYS A 41 11.60 -1.10 -2.27
CA CYS A 41 12.33 -2.31 -1.88
C CYS A 41 12.07 -3.50 -2.80
N GLY A 42 11.09 -3.40 -3.69
CA GLY A 42 10.80 -4.46 -4.64
C GLY A 42 10.02 -5.62 -4.09
N GLU A 43 9.53 -5.50 -2.87
CA GLU A 43 8.79 -6.58 -2.24
C GLU A 43 7.39 -6.69 -2.82
N ARG A 44 6.93 -7.91 -3.06
CA ARG A 44 5.59 -8.12 -3.56
C ARG A 44 4.58 -7.96 -2.44
N LEU A 45 3.59 -7.12 -2.68
CA LEU A 45 2.56 -6.82 -1.70
C LEU A 45 1.19 -6.97 -2.33
N ILE A 46 0.21 -7.36 -1.53
CA ILE A 46 -1.15 -7.51 -2.00
C ILE A 46 -2.04 -6.52 -1.27
N ASP A 47 -3.18 -6.22 -1.87
CA ASP A 47 -4.14 -5.31 -1.27
C ASP A 47 -4.77 -5.94 -0.05
N ASP A 48 -5.06 -5.09 0.92
CA ASP A 48 -5.80 -5.54 2.08
C ASP A 48 -7.21 -5.93 1.63
N GLY A 49 -7.62 -7.11 2.02
CA GLY A 49 -8.93 -7.61 1.64
C GLY A 49 -8.93 -8.40 0.35
N GLU A 50 -7.84 -8.38 -0.37
CA GLU A 50 -7.72 -9.20 -1.56
C GLU A 50 -7.51 -10.65 -1.17
N ASP A 51 -8.32 -11.49 -1.69
CA ASP A 51 -8.30 -12.89 -1.31
C ASP A 51 -7.85 -13.73 -2.48
N ASP A 52 -6.72 -14.31 -2.34
CA ASP A 52 -6.15 -15.09 -3.41
C ASP A 52 -6.41 -16.53 -3.28
#